data_5be25445207d6ff50995e67dbabbc7dd
#
_entry.id   5be25445207d6ff50995e67dbabbc7dd
#
_cell.length_a   1.000
_cell.length_b   1.000
_cell.length_c   1.000
_cell.angle_alpha   90.00
_cell.angle_beta   90.00
_cell.angle_gamma   90.00
#
_symmetry.space_group_name_H-M   'P 1'
#
loop_
_entity.id
_entity.type
_entity.pdbx_description
1 polymer ?
#
loop_
_entity_poly.entity_id
_entity_poly.type
_entity_poly.pdbx_seq_one_letter_code
_entity_poly.pdbx_strand_id
1 'polypeptide(L)'
;MVHAAPGGPFDDERVLPAEIEKNIAAAYHLDEPLHRQFIRYLSGLVQGDLGPSYRYRDYTVSELIGTAFPVSLKLGAMAMLLAVVVGVAAGSFAALRRNTLPDRSVMALAMTGISIPVFVIAPVLVLLLAVRLQWLPAGWSGNEGVAKFVLPVIALALPQIAYIARLTRASMIDVLASDFVRTARAQGLGMTAVVRYHALKPAMLPVLSYMGPAIAAILTGSVVVEEIFGIPGLGQFFVRGALNRDYTLVLGIVIFYATLVVLLNLVVDILYGAIDPRIRQR
;
A
#
# COMPACT_ATOMS: atom_id res chain seq x y z
N MET A 1 5.45 -10.48 22.67
CA MET A 1 4.79 -11.24 21.56
C MET A 1 5.76 -12.21 20.89
N VAL A 2 6.95 -11.78 20.49
CA VAL A 2 7.95 -12.62 19.80
C VAL A 2 8.32 -13.86 20.64
N HIS A 3 8.53 -13.70 21.94
CA HIS A 3 8.81 -14.80 22.87
C HIS A 3 7.58 -15.63 23.28
N ALA A 4 6.38 -15.25 22.86
CA ALA A 4 5.15 -16.03 23.07
C ALA A 4 4.84 -16.98 21.90
N ALA A 5 5.54 -16.83 20.77
CA ALA A 5 5.44 -17.75 19.66
C ALA A 5 6.15 -19.07 20.03
N PRO A 6 5.53 -20.24 19.78
CA PRO A 6 6.16 -21.53 20.10
C PRO A 6 7.39 -21.75 19.19
N GLY A 7 8.53 -22.07 19.80
CA GLY A 7 9.82 -22.32 19.16
C GLY A 7 10.72 -21.07 19.07
N GLY A 8 12.03 -21.30 19.07
CA GLY A 8 13.07 -20.27 18.95
C GLY A 8 13.36 -19.90 17.49
N PRO A 9 14.08 -18.79 17.24
CA PRO A 9 14.44 -18.35 15.91
C PRO A 9 15.38 -19.33 15.16
N PHE A 10 15.99 -20.25 15.88
CA PHE A 10 16.94 -21.23 15.37
C PHE A 10 16.45 -22.67 15.47
N ASP A 11 15.19 -22.91 15.90
CA ASP A 11 14.55 -24.23 15.93
C ASP A 11 14.15 -24.67 14.51
N ASP A 12 15.15 -24.90 13.66
CA ASP A 12 14.94 -25.61 12.40
C ASP A 12 14.69 -27.09 12.70
N GLU A 13 14.14 -27.84 11.73
CA GLU A 13 13.84 -29.30 11.80
C GLU A 13 15.03 -30.20 12.20
N ARG A 14 16.21 -29.64 12.35
CA ARG A 14 17.40 -30.32 12.87
C ARG A 14 17.71 -29.80 14.28
N VAL A 15 17.63 -30.69 15.24
CA VAL A 15 18.12 -30.45 16.61
C VAL A 15 19.59 -30.04 16.53
N LEU A 16 19.88 -28.77 16.79
CA LEU A 16 21.25 -28.28 16.89
C LEU A 16 21.91 -28.86 18.17
N PRO A 17 23.20 -29.21 18.13
CA PRO A 17 23.92 -29.52 19.36
C PRO A 17 23.81 -28.37 20.36
N ALA A 18 23.58 -28.71 21.64
CA ALA A 18 23.32 -27.72 22.70
C ALA A 18 24.43 -26.65 22.85
N GLU A 19 25.67 -26.98 22.52
CA GLU A 19 26.78 -26.02 22.52
C GLU A 19 26.66 -24.98 21.38
N ILE A 20 26.20 -25.41 20.21
CA ILE A 20 26.00 -24.50 19.05
C ILE A 20 24.82 -23.57 19.34
N GLU A 21 23.72 -24.09 19.85
CA GLU A 21 22.56 -23.31 20.27
C GLU A 21 22.93 -22.23 21.29
N LYS A 22 23.70 -22.60 22.33
CA LYS A 22 24.18 -21.68 23.32
C LYS A 22 25.10 -20.59 22.79
N ASN A 23 25.98 -20.92 21.83
CA ASN A 23 26.85 -19.96 21.20
C ASN A 23 26.09 -18.98 20.32
N ILE A 24 25.07 -19.46 19.61
CA ILE A 24 24.17 -18.63 18.80
C ILE A 24 23.35 -17.70 19.73
N ALA A 25 22.75 -18.25 20.79
CA ALA A 25 22.00 -17.45 21.76
C ALA A 25 22.85 -16.33 22.40
N ALA A 26 24.09 -16.62 22.74
CA ALA A 26 25.04 -15.63 23.26
C ALA A 26 25.43 -14.58 22.20
N ALA A 27 25.67 -15.00 20.95
CA ALA A 27 26.03 -14.08 19.85
C ALA A 27 24.91 -13.06 19.52
N TYR A 28 23.65 -13.46 19.68
CA TYR A 28 22.49 -12.62 19.46
C TYR A 28 21.87 -12.06 20.76
N HIS A 29 22.53 -12.26 21.92
CA HIS A 29 22.09 -11.81 23.25
C HIS A 29 20.69 -12.32 23.66
N LEU A 30 20.29 -13.48 23.17
CA LEU A 30 19.00 -14.10 23.49
C LEU A 30 18.95 -14.72 24.88
N ASP A 31 20.11 -14.91 25.49
CA ASP A 31 20.32 -15.38 26.89
C ASP A 31 20.10 -14.27 27.90
N GLU A 32 20.04 -13.00 27.49
CA GLU A 32 19.80 -11.87 28.39
C GLU A 32 18.32 -11.82 28.85
N PRO A 33 18.04 -11.24 30.06
CA PRO A 33 16.68 -10.97 30.49
C PRO A 33 15.92 -10.10 29.52
N LEU A 34 14.61 -10.36 29.27
CA LEU A 34 13.76 -9.70 28.29
C LEU A 34 13.80 -8.17 28.36
N HIS A 35 13.87 -7.59 29.55
CA HIS A 35 13.94 -6.15 29.73
C HIS A 35 15.24 -5.55 29.19
N ARG A 36 16.38 -6.28 29.26
CA ARG A 36 17.65 -5.84 28.67
C ARG A 36 17.65 -5.94 27.16
N GLN A 37 17.11 -7.03 26.61
CA GLN A 37 16.91 -7.19 25.15
C GLN A 37 16.03 -6.06 24.61
N PHE A 38 14.94 -5.70 25.31
CA PHE A 38 14.06 -4.61 24.95
C PHE A 38 14.74 -3.25 24.95
N ILE A 39 15.49 -2.92 26.02
CA ILE A 39 16.22 -1.64 26.11
C ILE A 39 17.29 -1.56 25.03
N ARG A 40 18.02 -2.64 24.76
CA ARG A 40 19.02 -2.72 23.69
C ARG A 40 18.38 -2.47 22.33
N TYR A 41 17.26 -3.12 22.05
CA TYR A 41 16.52 -2.93 20.81
C TYR A 41 16.06 -1.48 20.64
N LEU A 42 15.48 -0.87 21.68
CA LEU A 42 15.07 0.54 21.65
C LEU A 42 16.26 1.49 21.44
N SER A 43 17.40 1.23 22.09
CA SER A 43 18.60 2.05 21.90
C SER A 43 19.16 1.96 20.48
N GLY A 44 19.13 0.78 19.88
CA GLY A 44 19.47 0.57 18.46
C GLY A 44 18.50 1.31 17.53
N LEU A 45 17.20 1.20 17.80
CA LEU A 45 16.16 1.84 17.02
C LEU A 45 16.32 3.37 16.94
N VAL A 46 16.66 4.02 18.08
CA VAL A 46 16.94 5.47 18.12
C VAL A 46 18.15 5.85 17.26
N GLN A 47 19.10 4.93 17.08
CA GLN A 47 20.29 5.11 16.25
C GLN A 47 20.06 4.68 14.77
N GLY A 48 18.85 4.21 14.43
CA GLY A 48 18.51 3.70 13.10
C GLY A 48 18.97 2.27 12.85
N ASP A 49 19.46 1.56 13.90
CA ASP A 49 19.84 0.17 13.83
C ASP A 49 18.64 -0.70 14.23
N LEU A 50 18.14 -1.49 13.28
CA LEU A 50 17.03 -2.44 13.47
C LEU A 50 17.53 -3.84 13.90
N GLY A 51 18.84 -3.99 14.09
CA GLY A 51 19.48 -5.24 14.46
C GLY A 51 19.86 -6.14 13.28
N PRO A 52 20.55 -7.26 13.55
CA PRO A 52 20.91 -8.25 12.54
C PRO A 52 19.71 -9.12 12.18
N SER A 53 19.66 -9.60 10.93
CA SER A 53 18.74 -10.66 10.53
C SER A 53 19.24 -12.01 11.08
N TYR A 54 18.32 -12.85 11.56
CA TYR A 54 18.68 -14.20 12.04
C TYR A 54 18.83 -15.19 10.87
N ARG A 55 18.23 -14.91 9.73
CA ARG A 55 18.25 -15.81 8.56
C ARG A 55 19.23 -15.37 7.48
N TYR A 56 19.30 -14.08 7.22
CA TYR A 56 20.20 -13.52 6.20
C TYR A 56 21.52 -13.14 6.87
N ARG A 57 22.46 -14.13 6.92
CA ARG A 57 23.80 -13.91 7.48
C ARG A 57 24.47 -12.76 6.77
N ASP A 58 25.23 -11.98 7.49
CA ASP A 58 25.98 -10.81 7.01
C ASP A 58 25.13 -9.61 6.57
N TYR A 59 23.80 -9.63 6.80
CA TYR A 59 22.92 -8.51 6.53
C TYR A 59 22.24 -7.99 7.79
N THR A 60 22.22 -6.68 7.93
CA THR A 60 21.36 -5.99 8.90
C THR A 60 19.94 -5.86 8.35
N VAL A 61 18.96 -5.75 9.23
CA VAL A 61 17.56 -5.52 8.85
C VAL A 61 17.42 -4.20 8.08
N SER A 62 18.20 -3.16 8.47
CA SER A 62 18.21 -1.86 7.80
C SER A 62 18.69 -1.96 6.33
N GLU A 63 19.71 -2.78 6.05
CA GLU A 63 20.19 -3.04 4.67
C GLU A 63 19.15 -3.78 3.83
N LEU A 64 18.51 -4.82 4.41
CA LEU A 64 17.46 -5.57 3.72
C LEU A 64 16.26 -4.66 3.38
N ILE A 65 15.85 -3.80 4.31
CA ILE A 65 14.82 -2.80 4.06
C ILE A 65 15.26 -1.81 2.97
N GLY A 66 16.49 -1.32 3.04
CA GLY A 66 17.04 -0.37 2.06
C GLY A 66 17.06 -0.91 0.64
N THR A 67 17.31 -2.20 0.45
CA THR A 67 17.31 -2.86 -0.88
C THR A 67 15.92 -3.15 -1.41
N ALA A 68 14.99 -3.56 -0.54
CA ALA A 68 13.64 -3.99 -0.93
C ALA A 68 12.62 -2.85 -1.03
N PHE A 69 12.73 -1.84 -0.16
CA PHE A 69 11.77 -0.74 -0.09
C PHE A 69 11.61 0.04 -1.40
N PRO A 70 12.65 0.38 -2.17
CA PRO A 70 12.48 1.06 -3.46
C PRO A 70 11.57 0.32 -4.43
N VAL A 71 11.56 -1.01 -4.39
CA VAL A 71 10.70 -1.84 -5.25
C VAL A 71 9.24 -1.75 -4.79
N SER A 72 8.99 -1.93 -3.48
CA SER A 72 7.65 -1.79 -2.90
C SER A 72 7.10 -0.37 -3.06
N LEU A 73 7.94 0.65 -2.88
CA LEU A 73 7.56 2.05 -3.07
C LEU A 73 7.15 2.32 -4.53
N LYS A 74 7.93 1.83 -5.49
CA LYS A 74 7.60 1.96 -6.92
C LYS A 74 6.28 1.28 -7.26
N LEU A 75 6.06 0.06 -6.79
CA LEU A 75 4.82 -0.67 -6.98
C LEU A 75 3.63 0.09 -6.38
N GLY A 76 3.73 0.51 -5.12
CA GLY A 76 2.68 1.24 -4.42
C GLY A 76 2.37 2.60 -5.05
N ALA A 77 3.40 3.36 -5.46
CA ALA A 77 3.24 4.64 -6.12
C ALA A 77 2.53 4.50 -7.49
N MET A 78 2.92 3.50 -8.29
CA MET A 78 2.26 3.24 -9.58
C MET A 78 0.80 2.81 -9.37
N ALA A 79 0.51 1.97 -8.38
CA ALA A 79 -0.85 1.55 -8.06
C ALA A 79 -1.71 2.72 -7.57
N MET A 80 -1.17 3.59 -6.71
CA MET A 80 -1.86 4.78 -6.23
C MET A 80 -2.13 5.77 -7.36
N LEU A 81 -1.14 6.04 -8.21
CA LEU A 81 -1.30 6.92 -9.36
C LEU A 81 -2.41 6.40 -10.29
N LEU A 82 -2.39 5.12 -10.62
CA LEU A 82 -3.43 4.49 -11.44
C LEU A 82 -4.80 4.60 -10.75
N ALA A 83 -4.87 4.36 -9.44
CA ALA A 83 -6.11 4.42 -8.67
C ALA A 83 -6.71 5.85 -8.67
N VAL A 84 -5.89 6.87 -8.47
CA VAL A 84 -6.35 8.27 -8.50
C VAL A 84 -6.81 8.65 -9.89
N VAL A 85 -6.00 8.42 -10.91
CA VAL A 85 -6.34 8.82 -12.29
C VAL A 85 -7.62 8.14 -12.78
N VAL A 86 -7.69 6.82 -12.66
CA VAL A 86 -8.85 6.05 -13.14
C VAL A 86 -10.06 6.27 -12.24
N GLY A 87 -9.88 6.29 -10.92
CA GLY A 87 -10.97 6.48 -9.96
C GLY A 87 -11.62 7.86 -10.08
N VAL A 88 -10.82 8.92 -10.18
CA VAL A 88 -11.34 10.30 -10.39
C VAL A 88 -12.04 10.43 -11.73
N ALA A 89 -11.46 9.89 -12.80
CA ALA A 89 -12.09 9.93 -14.12
C ALA A 89 -13.43 9.18 -14.13
N ALA A 90 -13.46 7.95 -13.60
CA ALA A 90 -14.66 7.12 -13.52
C ALA A 90 -15.75 7.74 -12.64
N GLY A 91 -15.38 8.27 -11.46
CA GLY A 91 -16.30 8.93 -10.55
C GLY A 91 -16.89 10.22 -11.12
N SER A 92 -16.06 11.06 -11.78
CA SER A 92 -16.51 12.28 -12.45
C SER A 92 -17.45 11.96 -13.61
N PHE A 93 -17.11 10.96 -14.43
CA PHE A 93 -17.96 10.50 -15.53
C PHE A 93 -19.33 10.00 -15.02
N ALA A 94 -19.34 9.19 -13.97
CA ALA A 94 -20.55 8.69 -13.34
C ALA A 94 -21.41 9.82 -12.75
N ALA A 95 -20.80 10.82 -12.10
CA ALA A 95 -21.50 11.98 -11.55
C ALA A 95 -22.18 12.82 -12.62
N LEU A 96 -21.50 13.06 -13.74
CA LEU A 96 -22.05 13.82 -14.87
C LEU A 96 -23.23 13.11 -15.56
N ARG A 97 -23.31 11.80 -15.41
CA ARG A 97 -24.39 10.95 -15.96
C ARG A 97 -25.26 10.35 -14.88
N ARG A 98 -25.43 11.06 -13.76
CA ARG A 98 -26.17 10.63 -12.58
C ARG A 98 -27.50 9.97 -12.95
N ASN A 99 -27.80 8.82 -12.31
CA ASN A 99 -29.01 8.03 -12.43
C ASN A 99 -29.25 7.39 -13.82
N THR A 100 -28.28 7.42 -14.72
CA THR A 100 -28.35 6.75 -16.04
C THR A 100 -27.69 5.36 -15.99
N LEU A 101 -27.87 4.56 -17.05
CA LEU A 101 -27.19 3.26 -17.17
C LEU A 101 -25.67 3.32 -17.08
N PRO A 102 -24.96 4.25 -17.78
CA PRO A 102 -23.52 4.38 -17.62
C PRO A 102 -23.07 4.64 -16.17
N ASP A 103 -23.78 5.47 -15.41
CA ASP A 103 -23.51 5.70 -14.00
C ASP A 103 -23.61 4.40 -13.18
N ARG A 104 -24.73 3.69 -13.36
CA ARG A 104 -24.96 2.41 -12.64
C ARG A 104 -23.94 1.35 -13.01
N SER A 105 -23.55 1.26 -14.29
CA SER A 105 -22.53 0.31 -14.75
C SER A 105 -21.16 0.59 -14.15
N VAL A 106 -20.71 1.85 -14.15
CA VAL A 106 -19.44 2.25 -13.54
C VAL A 106 -19.43 1.94 -12.06
N MET A 107 -20.52 2.25 -11.33
CA MET A 107 -20.61 1.98 -9.90
C MET A 107 -20.70 0.47 -9.60
N ALA A 108 -21.39 -0.32 -10.42
CA ALA A 108 -21.44 -1.77 -10.26
C ALA A 108 -20.05 -2.41 -10.44
N LEU A 109 -19.31 -1.99 -11.49
CA LEU A 109 -17.92 -2.43 -11.71
C LEU A 109 -17.01 -2.01 -10.55
N ALA A 110 -17.15 -0.78 -10.06
CA ALA A 110 -16.40 -0.32 -8.91
C ALA A 110 -16.70 -1.17 -7.66
N MET A 111 -17.98 -1.46 -7.37
CA MET A 111 -18.35 -2.31 -6.24
C MET A 111 -17.75 -3.71 -6.33
N THR A 112 -17.64 -4.28 -7.52
CA THR A 112 -16.97 -5.58 -7.73
C THR A 112 -15.50 -5.52 -7.29
N GLY A 113 -14.80 -4.43 -7.63
CA GLY A 113 -13.39 -4.23 -7.22
C GLY A 113 -13.17 -4.12 -5.70
N ILE A 114 -14.18 -3.67 -4.93
CA ILE A 114 -14.12 -3.65 -3.47
C ILE A 114 -14.45 -5.01 -2.87
N SER A 115 -15.40 -5.73 -3.49
CA SER A 115 -15.97 -6.96 -2.92
C SER A 115 -15.04 -8.16 -3.04
N ILE A 116 -14.16 -8.18 -4.04
CA ILE A 116 -13.24 -9.29 -4.28
C ILE A 116 -11.90 -9.01 -3.61
N PRO A 117 -11.42 -9.88 -2.70
CA PRO A 117 -10.10 -9.72 -2.07
C PRO A 117 -8.97 -9.72 -3.09
N VAL A 118 -7.91 -8.93 -2.84
CA VAL A 118 -6.74 -8.80 -3.75
C VAL A 118 -6.05 -10.15 -4.01
N PHE A 119 -5.98 -11.02 -3.00
CA PHE A 119 -5.40 -12.37 -3.15
C PHE A 119 -6.22 -13.30 -4.07
N VAL A 120 -7.46 -12.94 -4.40
CA VAL A 120 -8.27 -13.62 -5.41
C VAL A 120 -8.10 -12.93 -6.77
N ILE A 121 -8.11 -11.60 -6.80
CA ILE A 121 -7.94 -10.81 -8.03
C ILE A 121 -6.60 -11.13 -8.70
N ALA A 122 -5.52 -11.14 -7.92
CA ALA A 122 -4.16 -11.29 -8.46
C ALA A 122 -3.96 -12.62 -9.22
N PRO A 123 -4.28 -13.81 -8.67
CA PRO A 123 -4.20 -15.06 -9.42
C PRO A 123 -5.15 -15.13 -10.63
N VAL A 124 -6.35 -14.53 -10.54
CA VAL A 124 -7.28 -14.47 -11.67
C VAL A 124 -6.70 -13.64 -12.81
N LEU A 125 -6.08 -12.50 -12.53
CA LEU A 125 -5.39 -11.68 -13.54
C LEU A 125 -4.23 -12.47 -14.18
N VAL A 126 -3.43 -13.18 -13.38
CA VAL A 126 -2.36 -14.04 -13.89
C VAL A 126 -2.94 -15.12 -14.81
N LEU A 127 -3.96 -15.84 -14.37
CA LEU A 127 -4.59 -16.90 -15.15
C LEU A 127 -5.13 -16.40 -16.49
N LEU A 128 -5.83 -15.26 -16.48
CA LEU A 128 -6.45 -14.73 -17.69
C LEU A 128 -5.45 -14.04 -18.62
N LEU A 129 -4.65 -13.10 -18.10
CA LEU A 129 -3.83 -12.22 -18.93
C LEU A 129 -2.43 -12.78 -19.21
N ALA A 130 -1.87 -13.59 -18.29
CA ALA A 130 -0.55 -14.16 -18.49
C ALA A 130 -0.61 -15.58 -19.04
N VAL A 131 -1.46 -16.45 -18.49
CA VAL A 131 -1.48 -17.88 -18.88
C VAL A 131 -2.36 -18.12 -20.11
N ARG A 132 -3.60 -17.61 -20.10
CA ARG A 132 -4.55 -17.87 -21.20
C ARG A 132 -4.31 -16.98 -22.41
N LEU A 133 -4.18 -15.68 -22.21
CA LEU A 133 -4.02 -14.71 -23.29
C LEU A 133 -2.55 -14.44 -23.65
N GLN A 134 -1.62 -14.74 -22.75
CA GLN A 134 -0.17 -14.52 -22.92
C GLN A 134 0.21 -13.07 -23.30
N TRP A 135 -0.59 -12.11 -22.84
CA TRP A 135 -0.35 -10.68 -23.12
C TRP A 135 0.68 -10.05 -22.19
N LEU A 136 0.77 -10.55 -20.95
CA LEU A 136 1.61 -9.99 -19.89
C LEU A 136 2.35 -11.09 -19.15
N PRO A 137 3.51 -10.78 -18.53
CA PRO A 137 4.25 -11.76 -17.75
C PRO A 137 3.50 -12.16 -16.47
N ALA A 138 3.63 -13.41 -16.07
CA ALA A 138 2.94 -13.97 -14.89
C ALA A 138 3.53 -13.50 -13.56
N GLY A 139 4.80 -13.08 -13.54
CA GLY A 139 5.51 -12.72 -12.31
C GLY A 139 6.79 -11.95 -12.59
N TRP A 140 7.61 -11.81 -11.54
CA TRP A 140 8.88 -11.11 -11.63
C TRP A 140 9.96 -12.01 -12.26
N SER A 141 10.26 -11.78 -13.54
CA SER A 141 11.45 -12.31 -14.20
C SER A 141 12.39 -11.14 -14.55
N GLY A 142 13.69 -11.36 -14.43
CA GLY A 142 14.68 -10.27 -14.42
C GLY A 142 14.68 -9.31 -15.62
N ASN A 143 14.19 -9.75 -16.80
CA ASN A 143 14.41 -9.07 -18.09
C ASN A 143 13.17 -8.35 -18.69
N GLU A 144 12.02 -8.34 -18.05
CA GLU A 144 10.75 -7.91 -18.68
C GLU A 144 10.43 -6.40 -18.56
N GLY A 145 11.38 -5.58 -18.18
CA GLY A 145 11.20 -4.13 -18.15
C GLY A 145 10.02 -3.67 -17.27
N VAL A 146 9.18 -2.79 -17.81
CA VAL A 146 8.01 -2.23 -17.10
C VAL A 146 6.82 -3.21 -17.10
N ALA A 147 6.75 -4.14 -18.05
CA ALA A 147 5.61 -5.07 -18.20
C ALA A 147 5.36 -5.93 -16.94
N LYS A 148 6.41 -6.28 -16.21
CA LYS A 148 6.33 -7.05 -14.95
C LYS A 148 5.56 -6.35 -13.83
N PHE A 149 5.40 -5.03 -13.89
CA PHE A 149 4.61 -4.26 -12.92
C PHE A 149 3.13 -4.17 -13.26
N VAL A 150 2.73 -4.43 -14.52
CA VAL A 150 1.37 -4.14 -14.99
C VAL A 150 0.31 -4.92 -14.19
N LEU A 151 0.44 -6.25 -14.11
CA LEU A 151 -0.51 -7.07 -13.36
C LEU A 151 -0.53 -6.77 -11.86
N PRO A 152 0.62 -6.69 -11.18
CA PRO A 152 0.68 -6.32 -9.76
C PRO A 152 0.06 -4.94 -9.49
N VAL A 153 0.36 -3.94 -10.32
CA VAL A 153 -0.19 -2.59 -10.19
C VAL A 153 -1.71 -2.59 -10.36
N ILE A 154 -2.24 -3.30 -11.36
CA ILE A 154 -3.69 -3.42 -11.56
C ILE A 154 -4.33 -4.10 -10.35
N ALA A 155 -3.80 -5.24 -9.90
CA ALA A 155 -4.35 -5.97 -8.76
C ALA A 155 -4.43 -5.11 -7.50
N LEU A 156 -3.38 -4.34 -7.23
CA LEU A 156 -3.28 -3.48 -6.05
C LEU A 156 -4.14 -2.21 -6.18
N ALA A 157 -4.29 -1.68 -7.39
CA ALA A 157 -5.05 -0.46 -7.66
C ALA A 157 -6.57 -0.67 -7.67
N LEU A 158 -7.07 -1.83 -8.10
CA LEU A 158 -8.50 -2.07 -8.31
C LEU A 158 -9.40 -1.71 -7.13
N PRO A 159 -9.12 -2.13 -5.88
CA PRO A 159 -9.92 -1.72 -4.72
C PRO A 159 -9.89 -0.21 -4.51
N GLN A 160 -8.74 0.42 -4.70
CA GLN A 160 -8.56 1.86 -4.50
C GLN A 160 -9.27 2.67 -5.59
N ILE A 161 -9.22 2.22 -6.85
CA ILE A 161 -10.01 2.78 -7.97
C ILE A 161 -11.47 2.85 -7.57
N ALA A 162 -12.00 1.77 -7.04
CA ALA A 162 -13.40 1.65 -6.66
C ALA A 162 -13.79 2.61 -5.53
N TYR A 163 -12.97 2.71 -4.49
CA TYR A 163 -13.19 3.66 -3.39
C TYR A 163 -13.12 5.11 -3.88
N ILE A 164 -12.07 5.45 -4.63
CA ILE A 164 -11.87 6.81 -5.16
C ILE A 164 -12.98 7.20 -6.13
N ALA A 165 -13.40 6.29 -7.02
CA ALA A 165 -14.50 6.54 -7.94
C ALA A 165 -15.81 6.85 -7.22
N ARG A 166 -16.13 6.09 -6.16
CA ARG A 166 -17.32 6.31 -5.35
C ARG A 166 -17.28 7.65 -4.60
N LEU A 167 -16.14 7.98 -3.97
CA LEU A 167 -15.96 9.26 -3.29
C LEU A 167 -16.06 10.44 -4.25
N THR A 168 -15.35 10.34 -5.37
CA THR A 168 -15.37 11.39 -6.41
C THR A 168 -16.79 11.58 -6.96
N ARG A 169 -17.51 10.48 -7.24
CA ARG A 169 -18.90 10.58 -7.72
C ARG A 169 -19.80 11.30 -6.71
N ALA A 170 -19.76 10.91 -5.45
CA ALA A 170 -20.58 11.54 -4.40
C ALA A 170 -20.27 13.03 -4.28
N SER A 171 -19.01 13.39 -4.11
CA SER A 171 -18.58 14.78 -3.97
C SER A 171 -18.86 15.62 -5.22
N MET A 172 -18.66 15.09 -6.41
CA MET A 172 -18.98 15.78 -7.67
C MET A 172 -20.47 16.08 -7.79
N ILE A 173 -21.35 15.17 -7.37
CA ILE A 173 -22.82 15.40 -7.39
C ILE A 173 -23.18 16.58 -6.49
N ASP A 174 -22.61 16.64 -5.27
CA ASP A 174 -22.87 17.71 -4.32
C ASP A 174 -22.34 19.07 -4.82
N VAL A 175 -21.11 19.07 -5.34
CA VAL A 175 -20.48 20.27 -5.90
C VAL A 175 -21.25 20.79 -7.13
N LEU A 176 -21.67 19.91 -8.04
CA LEU A 176 -22.42 20.32 -9.23
C LEU A 176 -23.82 20.90 -8.90
N ALA A 177 -24.36 20.61 -7.71
CA ALA A 177 -25.60 21.18 -7.22
C ALA A 177 -25.43 22.55 -6.51
N SER A 178 -24.19 23.02 -6.30
CA SER A 178 -23.88 24.26 -5.57
C SER A 178 -24.22 25.53 -6.34
N ASP A 179 -24.41 26.64 -5.61
CA ASP A 179 -24.79 27.94 -6.18
C ASP A 179 -23.70 28.54 -7.08
N PHE A 180 -22.43 28.37 -6.72
CA PHE A 180 -21.33 28.88 -7.53
C PHE A 180 -21.26 28.18 -8.91
N VAL A 181 -21.62 26.90 -8.98
CA VAL A 181 -21.73 26.19 -10.26
C VAL A 181 -22.92 26.68 -11.07
N ARG A 182 -24.06 26.96 -10.42
CA ARG A 182 -25.22 27.59 -11.08
C ARG A 182 -24.86 28.94 -11.66
N THR A 183 -24.14 29.78 -10.91
CA THR A 183 -23.67 31.09 -11.36
C THR A 183 -22.73 30.96 -12.56
N ALA A 184 -21.76 30.06 -12.52
CA ALA A 184 -20.84 29.83 -13.64
C ALA A 184 -21.59 29.41 -14.94
N ARG A 185 -22.60 28.57 -14.78
CA ARG A 185 -23.46 28.18 -15.94
C ARG A 185 -24.34 29.35 -16.45
N ALA A 186 -24.87 30.17 -15.55
CA ALA A 186 -25.63 31.35 -15.94
C ALA A 186 -24.77 32.37 -16.72
N GLN A 187 -23.45 32.41 -16.46
CA GLN A 187 -22.46 33.19 -17.21
C GLN A 187 -22.10 32.57 -18.59
N GLY A 188 -22.73 31.46 -18.99
CA GLY A 188 -22.52 30.83 -20.30
C GLY A 188 -21.39 29.80 -20.35
N LEU A 189 -20.78 29.42 -19.20
CA LEU A 189 -19.73 28.41 -19.21
C LEU A 189 -20.29 27.02 -19.55
N GLY A 190 -19.67 26.38 -20.54
CA GLY A 190 -19.96 24.98 -20.90
C GLY A 190 -19.60 23.99 -19.81
N MET A 191 -20.28 22.83 -19.75
CA MET A 191 -20.12 21.83 -18.66
C MET A 191 -18.67 21.39 -18.46
N THR A 192 -17.88 21.20 -19.53
CA THR A 192 -16.47 20.81 -19.45
C THR A 192 -15.63 21.87 -18.74
N ALA A 193 -15.86 23.16 -19.02
CA ALA A 193 -15.19 24.26 -18.35
C ALA A 193 -15.59 24.34 -16.87
N VAL A 194 -16.88 24.19 -16.56
CA VAL A 194 -17.40 24.13 -15.19
C VAL A 194 -16.74 23.00 -14.39
N VAL A 195 -16.67 21.80 -14.97
CA VAL A 195 -16.03 20.65 -14.30
C VAL A 195 -14.56 20.95 -14.04
N ARG A 196 -13.81 21.34 -15.06
CA ARG A 196 -12.35 21.51 -14.97
C ARG A 196 -11.95 22.64 -14.04
N TYR A 197 -12.62 23.78 -14.09
CA TYR A 197 -12.17 24.99 -13.38
C TYR A 197 -12.93 25.26 -12.09
N HIS A 198 -14.15 24.72 -11.91
CA HIS A 198 -14.99 25.06 -10.75
C HIS A 198 -15.32 23.84 -9.89
N ALA A 199 -15.65 22.68 -10.49
CA ALA A 199 -16.17 21.55 -9.72
C ALA A 199 -15.10 20.56 -9.26
N LEU A 200 -14.09 20.26 -10.10
CA LEU A 200 -13.13 19.20 -9.80
C LEU A 200 -12.32 19.49 -8.54
N LYS A 201 -11.80 20.69 -8.37
CA LYS A 201 -10.97 21.07 -7.23
C LYS A 201 -11.69 20.87 -5.87
N PRO A 202 -12.88 21.42 -5.62
CA PRO A 202 -13.59 21.18 -4.36
C PRO A 202 -14.06 19.72 -4.22
N ALA A 203 -14.39 19.04 -5.33
CA ALA A 203 -14.78 17.63 -5.30
C ALA A 203 -13.63 16.68 -4.94
N MET A 204 -12.38 17.10 -5.09
CA MET A 204 -11.21 16.31 -4.71
C MET A 204 -10.90 16.33 -3.21
N LEU A 205 -11.49 17.21 -2.41
CA LEU A 205 -11.20 17.30 -0.97
C LEU A 205 -11.44 15.97 -0.22
N PRO A 206 -12.58 15.26 -0.40
CA PRO A 206 -12.78 13.96 0.26
C PRO A 206 -11.82 12.88 -0.26
N VAL A 207 -11.41 12.95 -1.52
CA VAL A 207 -10.41 12.03 -2.09
C VAL A 207 -9.06 12.25 -1.42
N LEU A 208 -8.64 13.50 -1.24
CA LEU A 208 -7.39 13.84 -0.54
C LEU A 208 -7.42 13.34 0.91
N SER A 209 -8.52 13.53 1.64
CA SER A 209 -8.67 13.00 3.00
C SER A 209 -8.58 11.47 3.04
N TYR A 210 -9.00 10.79 1.96
CA TYR A 210 -8.90 9.33 1.86
C TYR A 210 -7.48 8.85 1.49
N MET A 211 -6.60 9.71 0.99
CA MET A 211 -5.26 9.29 0.53
C MET A 211 -4.44 8.61 1.64
N GLY A 212 -4.53 9.07 2.88
CA GLY A 212 -3.83 8.44 4.01
C GLY A 212 -4.23 6.97 4.22
N PRO A 213 -5.52 6.68 4.48
CA PRO A 213 -6.03 5.31 4.51
C PRO A 213 -5.73 4.48 3.25
N ALA A 214 -5.81 5.09 2.07
CA ALA A 214 -5.53 4.41 0.80
C ALA A 214 -4.05 3.98 0.70
N ILE A 215 -3.12 4.84 1.09
CA ILE A 215 -1.69 4.52 1.12
C ILE A 215 -1.42 3.38 2.12
N ALA A 216 -2.01 3.44 3.32
CA ALA A 216 -1.89 2.37 4.31
C ALA A 216 -2.41 1.04 3.75
N ALA A 217 -3.57 1.04 3.08
CA ALA A 217 -4.14 -0.14 2.46
C ALA A 217 -3.27 -0.70 1.31
N ILE A 218 -2.65 0.17 0.52
CA ILE A 218 -1.71 -0.25 -0.55
C ILE A 218 -0.46 -0.87 0.06
N LEU A 219 0.13 -0.26 1.09
CA LEU A 219 1.33 -0.79 1.75
C LEU A 219 1.08 -2.17 2.38
N THR A 220 -0.06 -2.36 3.06
CA THR A 220 -0.42 -3.66 3.64
C THR A 220 -0.82 -4.67 2.57
N GLY A 221 -1.55 -4.25 1.54
CA GLY A 221 -1.94 -5.10 0.42
C GLY A 221 -0.77 -5.51 -0.48
N SER A 222 0.29 -4.69 -0.56
CA SER A 222 1.46 -4.98 -1.37
C SER A 222 2.19 -6.25 -0.92
N VAL A 223 2.19 -6.56 0.38
CA VAL A 223 2.79 -7.77 0.95
C VAL A 223 2.28 -9.04 0.23
N VAL A 224 0.97 -9.14 0.08
CA VAL A 224 0.32 -10.28 -0.58
C VAL A 224 0.59 -10.29 -2.08
N VAL A 225 0.52 -9.12 -2.72
CA VAL A 225 0.77 -8.98 -4.16
C VAL A 225 2.24 -9.27 -4.49
N GLU A 226 3.18 -8.77 -3.69
CA GLU A 226 4.60 -9.03 -3.86
C GLU A 226 4.92 -10.53 -3.76
N GLU A 227 4.29 -11.25 -2.83
CA GLU A 227 4.46 -12.70 -2.69
C GLU A 227 3.88 -13.45 -3.90
N ILE A 228 2.65 -13.13 -4.34
CA ILE A 228 1.99 -13.80 -5.47
C ILE A 228 2.78 -13.62 -6.77
N PHE A 229 3.30 -12.43 -7.03
CA PHE A 229 4.03 -12.11 -8.26
C PHE A 229 5.55 -12.32 -8.16
N GLY A 230 6.06 -12.76 -7.01
CA GLY A 230 7.48 -12.97 -6.77
C GLY A 230 8.32 -11.68 -6.80
N ILE A 231 7.74 -10.52 -6.46
CA ILE A 231 8.41 -9.20 -6.50
C ILE A 231 9.37 -9.09 -5.32
N PRO A 232 10.66 -8.77 -5.52
CA PRO A 232 11.65 -8.68 -4.44
C PRO A 232 11.49 -7.39 -3.64
N GLY A 233 10.35 -7.23 -2.99
CA GLY A 233 9.99 -6.11 -2.13
C GLY A 233 9.94 -6.49 -0.65
N LEU A 234 9.58 -5.52 0.20
CA LEU A 234 9.48 -5.70 1.65
C LEU A 234 8.49 -6.79 2.06
N GLY A 235 7.42 -6.98 1.28
CA GLY A 235 6.41 -8.00 1.56
C GLY A 235 6.97 -9.41 1.52
N GLN A 236 7.84 -9.73 0.56
CA GLN A 236 8.52 -11.03 0.52
C GLN A 236 9.43 -11.24 1.74
N PHE A 237 10.20 -10.22 2.13
CA PHE A 237 11.03 -10.31 3.33
C PHE A 237 10.19 -10.48 4.58
N PHE A 238 9.04 -9.81 4.67
CA PHE A 238 8.11 -9.96 5.78
C PHE A 238 7.56 -11.39 5.87
N VAL A 239 7.02 -11.93 4.77
CA VAL A 239 6.44 -13.29 4.73
C VAL A 239 7.51 -14.33 5.02
N ARG A 240 8.66 -14.25 4.34
CA ARG A 240 9.77 -15.17 4.57
C ARG A 240 10.34 -15.06 5.98
N GLY A 241 10.46 -13.84 6.51
CA GLY A 241 10.88 -13.60 7.89
C GLY A 241 9.93 -14.25 8.89
N ALA A 242 8.61 -14.12 8.69
CA ALA A 242 7.60 -14.74 9.54
C ALA A 242 7.64 -16.27 9.47
N LEU A 243 7.75 -16.85 8.27
CA LEU A 243 7.82 -18.29 8.08
C LEU A 243 9.11 -18.89 8.65
N ASN A 244 10.23 -18.19 8.52
CA ASN A 244 11.55 -18.62 9.02
C ASN A 244 11.85 -18.14 10.44
N ARG A 245 10.89 -17.57 11.15
CA ARG A 245 11.03 -17.06 12.54
C ARG A 245 12.14 -16.02 12.72
N ASP A 246 12.43 -15.25 11.67
CA ASP A 246 13.36 -14.12 11.74
C ASP A 246 12.65 -12.92 12.40
N TYR A 247 12.60 -12.95 13.70
CA TYR A 247 11.83 -12.00 14.50
C TYR A 247 12.34 -10.57 14.39
N THR A 248 13.65 -10.36 14.30
CA THR A 248 14.23 -9.02 14.09
C THR A 248 13.83 -8.43 12.76
N LEU A 249 13.86 -9.22 11.70
CA LEU A 249 13.42 -8.80 10.38
C LEU A 249 11.93 -8.44 10.35
N VAL A 250 11.08 -9.30 10.93
CA VAL A 250 9.63 -9.06 11.01
C VAL A 250 9.33 -7.79 11.80
N LEU A 251 9.93 -7.63 12.99
CA LEU A 251 9.74 -6.44 13.83
C LEU A 251 10.25 -5.17 13.13
N GLY A 252 11.43 -5.23 12.52
CA GLY A 252 12.00 -4.11 11.80
C GLY A 252 11.12 -3.65 10.64
N ILE A 253 10.59 -4.57 9.84
CA ILE A 253 9.65 -4.25 8.75
C ILE A 253 8.35 -3.66 9.29
N VAL A 254 7.78 -4.21 10.37
CA VAL A 254 6.56 -3.67 10.99
C VAL A 254 6.77 -2.24 11.49
N ILE A 255 7.87 -1.98 12.21
CA ILE A 255 8.19 -0.63 12.69
C ILE A 255 8.42 0.33 11.53
N PHE A 256 9.13 -0.12 10.50
CA PHE A 256 9.35 0.68 9.30
C PHE A 256 8.01 1.04 8.60
N TYR A 257 7.12 0.06 8.38
CA TYR A 257 5.80 0.33 7.79
C TYR A 257 4.95 1.24 8.68
N ALA A 258 4.94 1.01 10.00
CA ALA A 258 4.19 1.87 10.93
C ALA A 258 4.68 3.33 10.86
N THR A 259 6.00 3.52 10.88
CA THR A 259 6.62 4.85 10.75
C THR A 259 6.27 5.48 9.41
N LEU A 260 6.38 4.73 8.32
CA LEU A 260 6.07 5.21 6.97
C LEU A 260 4.59 5.63 6.85
N VAL A 261 3.65 4.84 7.39
CA VAL A 261 2.22 5.17 7.40
C VAL A 261 1.96 6.46 8.18
N VAL A 262 2.58 6.63 9.36
CA VAL A 262 2.44 7.85 10.16
C VAL A 262 2.98 9.06 9.41
N LEU A 263 4.17 8.96 8.82
CA LEU A 263 4.78 10.05 8.05
C LEU A 263 3.96 10.41 6.80
N LEU A 264 3.45 9.42 6.08
CA LEU A 264 2.62 9.67 4.89
C LEU A 264 1.27 10.27 5.24
N ASN A 265 0.65 9.86 6.35
CA ASN A 265 -0.56 10.50 6.86
C ASN A 265 -0.29 11.97 7.23
N LEU A 266 0.82 12.25 7.92
CA LEU A 266 1.23 13.62 8.24
C LEU A 266 1.42 14.47 6.97
N VAL A 267 2.04 13.92 5.92
CA VAL A 267 2.18 14.61 4.62
C VAL A 267 0.81 14.90 4.01
N VAL A 268 -0.12 13.94 4.04
CA VAL A 268 -1.49 14.13 3.55
C VAL A 268 -2.22 15.21 4.34
N ASP A 269 -2.09 15.25 5.66
CA ASP A 269 -2.72 16.26 6.52
C ASP A 269 -2.17 17.67 6.23
N ILE A 270 -0.86 17.79 6.02
CA ILE A 270 -0.24 19.06 5.61
C ILE A 270 -0.74 19.50 4.24
N LEU A 271 -0.82 18.60 3.27
CA LEU A 271 -1.34 18.90 1.93
C LEU A 271 -2.83 19.31 2.00
N TYR A 272 -3.61 18.63 2.81
CA TYR A 272 -5.02 18.96 3.04
C TYR A 272 -5.18 20.37 3.62
N GLY A 273 -4.42 20.72 4.66
CA GLY A 273 -4.40 22.07 5.24
C GLY A 273 -3.93 23.17 4.28
N ALA A 274 -3.07 22.83 3.30
CA ALA A 274 -2.63 23.78 2.26
C ALA A 274 -3.70 24.02 1.17
N ILE A 275 -4.57 23.01 0.90
CA ILE A 275 -5.60 23.07 -0.15
C ILE A 275 -6.90 23.68 0.38
N ASP A 276 -7.25 23.45 1.65
CA ASP A 276 -8.43 24.02 2.30
C ASP A 276 -8.05 25.06 3.36
N PRO A 277 -8.05 26.37 3.00
CA PRO A 277 -7.72 27.45 3.95
C PRO A 277 -8.68 27.56 5.16
N ARG A 278 -9.85 26.95 5.09
CA ARG A 278 -10.88 27.04 6.15
C ARG A 278 -10.49 26.28 7.42
N ILE A 279 -9.59 25.29 7.29
CA ILE A 279 -9.09 24.49 8.44
C ILE A 279 -8.04 25.26 9.23
N ARG A 280 -7.33 26.19 8.61
CA ARG A 280 -6.29 27.00 9.25
C ARG A 280 -6.81 28.00 10.32
N GLN A 281 -8.13 28.15 10.44
CA GLN A 281 -8.78 29.10 11.36
C GLN A 281 -9.42 28.43 12.58
N ARG A 282 -9.18 27.16 12.81
CA ARG A 282 -9.52 26.43 14.04
C ARG A 282 -8.27 25.88 14.70
#